data_0326a5fc39a3148225eab0bd88f9c195
#
_entry.id   0326a5fc39a3148225eab0bd88f9c195
#
_cell.length_a   1.000
_cell.length_b   1.000
_cell.length_c   1.000
_cell.angle_alpha   90.00
_cell.angle_beta   90.00
_cell.angle_gamma   90.00
#
_symmetry.space_group_name_H-M   'P 1'
#
loop_
_entity.id
_entity.type
_entity.pdbx_description
1 polymer ?
#
loop_
_entity_poly.entity_id
_entity_poly.type
_entity_poly.pdbx_seq_one_letter_code
_entity_poly.pdbx_strand_id
1 'polypeptide(L)'
;YRRQRQMCIRDRASPWGDGFPGWHLECTVMSTKYLGDYFDIHGGGMDLKFPHHECEIAQAKGSNGHEPVKYWMHANMLTMNGQRMSKSTGNYILPMQLVNGENDFFEKPFHPAVVRFCFLQAHYRSVLDISNDAMLASEKGYNRLVEALKTLETITPKKTSAVNIDELEAKLYTAMDDDFNTPILIA
;
A
#
# COMPACT_ATOMS: atom_id res chain seq x y z
N TYR A 1 1.18 -36.57 -10.22
CA TYR A 1 2.38 -36.02 -10.89
C TYR A 1 3.44 -35.77 -9.81
N ARG A 2 4.27 -36.80 -9.52
CA ARG A 2 5.48 -36.64 -8.71
C ARG A 2 6.57 -36.07 -9.58
N ARG A 3 6.66 -34.75 -9.70
CA ARG A 3 7.95 -34.12 -10.02
C ARG A 3 8.88 -34.39 -8.86
N GLN A 4 10.08 -34.94 -9.15
CA GLN A 4 11.18 -35.06 -8.21
C GLN A 4 11.27 -33.77 -7.38
N ARG A 5 10.97 -33.88 -6.07
CA ARG A 5 11.29 -32.82 -5.13
C ARG A 5 12.81 -32.77 -5.08
N GLN A 6 13.41 -31.84 -5.80
CA GLN A 6 14.73 -31.39 -5.41
C GLN A 6 14.61 -30.97 -3.95
N MET A 7 15.40 -31.58 -3.08
CA MET A 7 15.47 -31.20 -1.66
C MET A 7 15.64 -29.68 -1.61
N CYS A 8 14.60 -29.00 -1.20
CA CYS A 8 14.64 -27.56 -1.09
C CYS A 8 15.46 -27.24 0.17
N ILE A 9 16.42 -26.32 0.07
CA ILE A 9 17.20 -25.82 1.22
C ILE A 9 16.28 -25.37 2.38
N ARG A 10 15.00 -25.11 2.11
CA ARG A 10 13.98 -24.68 3.07
C ARG A 10 13.16 -25.82 3.67
N ASP A 11 13.36 -27.07 3.23
CA ASP A 11 12.63 -28.21 3.79
C ASP A 11 13.00 -28.39 5.26
N ARG A 12 12.01 -28.72 6.09
CA ARG A 12 12.11 -28.99 7.51
C ARG A 12 11.48 -30.31 7.83
N ALA A 13 12.08 -31.02 8.76
CA ALA A 13 11.50 -32.26 9.32
C ALA A 13 10.25 -31.89 10.13
N SER A 14 9.18 -32.66 9.95
CA SER A 14 7.95 -32.53 10.72
C SER A 14 7.34 -33.89 11.03
N PRO A 15 6.38 -33.99 11.98
CA PRO A 15 5.65 -35.23 12.24
C PRO A 15 4.92 -35.80 11.02
N TRP A 16 4.67 -34.95 10.01
CA TRP A 16 3.98 -35.32 8.75
C TRP A 16 4.95 -35.60 7.60
N GLY A 17 6.26 -35.59 7.86
CA GLY A 17 7.33 -35.76 6.89
C GLY A 17 8.06 -34.46 6.58
N ASP A 18 9.13 -34.58 5.80
CA ASP A 18 9.91 -33.40 5.37
C ASP A 18 9.13 -32.53 4.41
N GLY A 19 9.12 -31.24 4.65
CA GLY A 19 8.41 -30.30 3.80
C GLY A 19 8.81 -28.85 4.03
N PHE A 20 8.40 -28.02 3.10
CA PHE A 20 8.59 -26.57 3.17
C PHE A 20 7.41 -25.94 3.93
N PRO A 21 7.66 -25.15 4.99
CA PRO A 21 6.61 -24.41 5.67
C PRO A 21 5.96 -23.41 4.69
N GLY A 22 4.64 -23.37 4.67
CA GLY A 22 3.92 -22.42 3.84
C GLY A 22 4.20 -20.99 4.27
N TRP A 23 4.24 -20.08 3.32
CA TRP A 23 4.48 -18.66 3.58
C TRP A 23 3.54 -18.06 4.64
N HIS A 24 2.26 -18.45 4.63
CA HIS A 24 1.28 -18.03 5.63
C HIS A 24 1.67 -18.48 7.07
N LEU A 25 2.33 -19.64 7.23
CA LEU A 25 2.84 -20.08 8.53
C LEU A 25 3.98 -19.18 9.03
N GLU A 26 4.87 -18.76 8.13
CA GLU A 26 5.95 -17.82 8.45
C GLU A 26 5.37 -16.49 8.96
N CYS A 27 4.35 -15.96 8.28
CA CYS A 27 3.66 -14.72 8.67
C CYS A 27 2.97 -14.87 10.02
N THR A 28 2.22 -15.95 10.25
CA THR A 28 1.56 -16.24 11.53
C THR A 28 2.56 -16.27 12.68
N VAL A 29 3.68 -16.99 12.51
CA VAL A 29 4.71 -17.09 13.56
C VAL A 29 5.39 -15.75 13.82
N MET A 30 5.73 -15.01 12.78
CA MET A 30 6.38 -13.71 12.93
C MET A 30 5.45 -12.68 13.59
N SER A 31 4.21 -12.59 13.16
CA SER A 31 3.24 -11.65 13.73
C SER A 31 3.01 -11.96 15.22
N THR A 32 2.75 -13.21 15.57
CA THR A 32 2.59 -13.63 16.97
C THR A 32 3.82 -13.31 17.80
N LYS A 33 5.02 -13.56 17.26
CA LYS A 33 6.28 -13.33 17.99
C LYS A 33 6.54 -11.85 18.29
N TYR A 34 6.24 -10.95 17.34
CA TYR A 34 6.65 -9.56 17.43
C TYR A 34 5.51 -8.62 17.82
N LEU A 35 4.26 -8.97 17.51
CA LEU A 35 3.08 -8.14 17.74
C LEU A 35 2.13 -8.73 18.80
N GLY A 36 2.31 -10.00 19.17
CA GLY A 36 1.44 -10.72 20.07
C GLY A 36 0.36 -11.53 19.34
N ASP A 37 -0.47 -12.22 20.12
CA ASP A 37 -1.50 -13.11 19.59
C ASP A 37 -2.67 -12.36 18.92
N TYR A 38 -2.81 -11.09 19.24
CA TYR A 38 -3.83 -10.20 18.71
C TYR A 38 -3.26 -8.79 18.53
N PHE A 39 -3.36 -8.25 17.32
CA PHE A 39 -2.85 -6.93 16.98
C PHE A 39 -3.87 -6.12 16.15
N ASP A 40 -3.61 -4.83 15.92
CA ASP A 40 -4.63 -3.94 15.39
C ASP A 40 -4.86 -4.11 13.89
N ILE A 41 -3.81 -4.07 13.07
CA ILE A 41 -3.94 -4.01 11.61
C ILE A 41 -2.97 -4.98 10.95
N HIS A 42 -3.50 -5.79 10.02
CA HIS A 42 -2.72 -6.61 9.09
C HIS A 42 -3.03 -6.17 7.65
N GLY A 43 -2.00 -5.83 6.91
CA GLY A 43 -2.12 -5.37 5.54
C GLY A 43 -1.47 -6.28 4.52
N GLY A 44 -2.03 -6.30 3.31
CA GLY A 44 -1.46 -7.01 2.19
C GLY A 44 -2.08 -6.62 0.85
N GLY A 45 -1.61 -7.25 -0.22
CA GLY A 45 -2.26 -7.12 -1.52
C GLY A 45 -3.60 -7.87 -1.55
N MET A 46 -4.50 -7.45 -2.44
CA MET A 46 -5.78 -8.12 -2.62
C MET A 46 -5.62 -9.60 -3.02
N ASP A 47 -4.52 -9.94 -3.68
CA ASP A 47 -4.15 -11.30 -4.06
C ASP A 47 -3.77 -12.20 -2.87
N LEU A 48 -3.39 -11.61 -1.74
CA LEU A 48 -3.09 -12.34 -0.50
C LEU A 48 -4.34 -12.65 0.31
N LYS A 49 -5.49 -12.01 0.04
CA LYS A 49 -6.72 -12.24 0.77
C LYS A 49 -7.08 -13.73 0.81
N PHE A 50 -6.96 -14.39 -0.33
CA PHE A 50 -7.14 -15.84 -0.46
C PHE A 50 -6.06 -16.43 -1.37
N PRO A 51 -5.40 -17.56 -0.96
CA PRO A 51 -5.63 -18.31 0.29
C PRO A 51 -4.77 -17.86 1.49
N HIS A 52 -3.83 -16.91 1.31
CA HIS A 52 -2.77 -16.62 2.28
C HIS A 52 -3.33 -16.15 3.64
N HIS A 53 -4.05 -15.04 3.67
CA HIS A 53 -4.61 -14.49 4.92
C HIS A 53 -5.69 -15.38 5.53
N GLU A 54 -6.48 -16.08 4.72
CA GLU A 54 -7.44 -17.07 5.23
C GLU A 54 -6.73 -18.23 5.95
N CYS A 55 -5.56 -18.64 5.46
CA CYS A 55 -4.75 -19.63 6.14
C CYS A 55 -4.16 -19.10 7.45
N GLU A 56 -3.76 -17.84 7.52
CA GLU A 56 -3.31 -17.19 8.75
C GLU A 56 -4.44 -17.14 9.79
N ILE A 57 -5.66 -16.77 9.38
CA ILE A 57 -6.84 -16.80 10.25
C ILE A 57 -7.10 -18.20 10.79
N ALA A 58 -7.06 -19.21 9.91
CA ALA A 58 -7.29 -20.59 10.31
C ALA A 58 -6.22 -21.10 11.30
N GLN A 59 -4.97 -20.73 11.09
CA GLN A 59 -3.85 -21.09 11.97
C GLN A 59 -3.97 -20.40 13.33
N ALA A 60 -4.28 -19.10 13.37
CA ALA A 60 -4.47 -18.38 14.62
C ALA A 60 -5.66 -18.90 15.41
N LYS A 61 -6.79 -19.18 14.76
CA LYS A 61 -7.94 -19.83 15.40
C LYS A 61 -7.62 -21.21 15.93
N GLY A 62 -6.83 -21.99 15.19
CA GLY A 62 -6.41 -23.31 15.62
C GLY A 62 -5.43 -23.32 16.80
N SER A 63 -4.52 -22.35 16.86
CA SER A 63 -3.50 -22.27 17.92
C SER A 63 -3.98 -21.46 19.15
N ASN A 64 -4.66 -20.34 18.93
CA ASN A 64 -4.96 -19.34 19.99
C ASN A 64 -6.45 -19.25 20.31
N GLY A 65 -7.33 -19.87 19.51
CA GLY A 65 -8.78 -19.86 19.71
C GLY A 65 -9.50 -18.62 19.20
N HIS A 66 -8.81 -17.65 18.62
CA HIS A 66 -9.38 -16.39 18.11
C HIS A 66 -8.70 -15.93 16.81
N GLU A 67 -9.27 -14.94 16.15
CA GLU A 67 -8.62 -14.28 15.01
C GLU A 67 -7.39 -13.48 15.45
N PRO A 68 -6.36 -13.34 14.58
CA PRO A 68 -5.09 -12.73 14.98
C PRO A 68 -5.14 -11.21 14.98
N VAL A 69 -6.13 -10.60 14.31
CA VAL A 69 -6.10 -9.16 14.03
C VAL A 69 -7.49 -8.55 14.04
N LYS A 70 -7.56 -7.29 14.43
CA LYS A 70 -8.80 -6.52 14.51
C LYS A 70 -9.27 -6.05 13.11
N TYR A 71 -8.34 -5.57 12.28
CA TYR A 71 -8.65 -5.05 10.94
C TYR A 71 -7.72 -5.62 9.89
N TRP A 72 -8.32 -6.09 8.79
CA TRP A 72 -7.62 -6.50 7.59
C TRP A 72 -7.67 -5.38 6.55
N MET A 73 -6.51 -4.97 6.03
CA MET A 73 -6.42 -3.96 4.98
C MET A 73 -5.83 -4.57 3.72
N HIS A 74 -6.56 -4.49 2.61
CA HIS A 74 -6.11 -5.04 1.33
C HIS A 74 -5.99 -3.93 0.29
N ALA A 75 -4.76 -3.65 -0.12
CA ALA A 75 -4.48 -2.75 -1.24
C ALA A 75 -4.67 -3.47 -2.57
N ASN A 76 -5.18 -2.76 -3.57
CA ASN A 76 -5.30 -3.32 -4.91
C ASN A 76 -3.97 -3.20 -5.68
N MET A 77 -3.98 -3.67 -6.91
CA MET A 77 -2.78 -3.78 -7.74
C MET A 77 -2.30 -2.41 -8.22
N LEU A 78 -0.98 -2.30 -8.31
CA LEU A 78 -0.32 -1.25 -9.06
C LEU A 78 -0.07 -1.76 -10.48
N THR A 79 -0.52 -1.00 -11.47
CA THR A 79 -0.23 -1.24 -12.89
C THR A 79 0.69 -0.16 -13.43
N MET A 80 1.32 -0.40 -14.54
CA MET A 80 2.15 0.55 -15.25
C MET A 80 1.77 0.57 -16.72
N ASN A 81 1.32 1.72 -17.21
CA ASN A 81 0.79 1.90 -18.57
C ASN A 81 -0.33 0.89 -18.89
N GLY A 82 -1.27 0.72 -17.97
CA GLY A 82 -2.41 -0.21 -18.09
C GLY A 82 -2.07 -1.69 -17.97
N GLN A 83 -0.81 -2.04 -17.73
CA GLN A 83 -0.37 -3.43 -17.66
C GLN A 83 0.13 -3.81 -16.27
N ARG A 84 -0.10 -5.07 -15.88
CA ARG A 84 0.44 -5.61 -14.63
C ARG A 84 1.96 -5.51 -14.60
N MET A 85 2.51 -5.04 -13.49
CA MET A 85 3.95 -5.03 -13.27
C MET A 85 4.49 -6.46 -13.10
N SER A 86 5.50 -6.82 -13.90
CA SER A 86 6.12 -8.14 -13.85
C SER A 86 7.57 -8.09 -14.30
N LYS A 87 8.46 -8.73 -13.54
CA LYS A 87 9.87 -8.87 -13.91
C LYS A 87 10.04 -9.69 -15.19
N SER A 88 9.20 -10.71 -15.40
CA SER A 88 9.30 -11.60 -16.57
C SER A 88 8.95 -10.93 -17.89
N THR A 89 8.13 -9.88 -17.86
CA THR A 89 7.76 -9.09 -19.04
C THR A 89 8.62 -7.84 -19.22
N GLY A 90 9.52 -7.55 -18.27
CA GLY A 90 10.29 -6.29 -18.26
C GLY A 90 9.48 -5.05 -17.85
N ASN A 91 8.16 -5.21 -17.62
CA ASN A 91 7.29 -4.11 -17.22
C ASN A 91 7.31 -3.96 -15.69
N TYR A 92 8.41 -3.46 -15.17
CA TYR A 92 8.52 -3.14 -13.74
C TYR A 92 9.55 -2.03 -13.53
N ILE A 93 9.40 -1.30 -12.43
CA ILE A 93 10.32 -0.26 -12.00
C ILE A 93 10.58 -0.36 -10.51
N LEU A 94 11.80 -0.11 -10.09
CA LEU A 94 12.12 0.05 -8.68
C LEU A 94 11.82 1.49 -8.23
N PRO A 95 11.39 1.72 -6.98
CA PRO A 95 11.13 3.07 -6.47
C PRO A 95 12.30 4.03 -6.67
N MET A 96 13.54 3.56 -6.49
CA MET A 96 14.73 4.38 -6.69
C MET A 96 14.93 4.80 -8.16
N GLN A 97 14.59 3.93 -9.11
CA GLN A 97 14.68 4.27 -10.53
C GLN A 97 13.69 5.36 -10.93
N LEU A 98 12.51 5.37 -10.30
CA LEU A 98 11.53 6.44 -10.51
C LEU A 98 12.03 7.78 -9.95
N VAL A 99 12.69 7.74 -8.79
CA VAL A 99 13.23 8.93 -8.12
C VAL A 99 14.50 9.46 -8.80
N ASN A 100 15.36 8.56 -9.28
CA ASN A 100 16.63 8.95 -9.93
C ASN A 100 16.47 9.22 -11.43
N GLY A 101 15.36 8.80 -12.05
CA GLY A 101 15.14 8.88 -13.49
C GLY A 101 15.90 7.83 -14.30
N GLU A 102 16.47 6.82 -13.67
CA GLU A 102 17.24 5.73 -14.31
C GLU A 102 16.32 4.65 -14.88
N ASN A 103 15.45 5.03 -15.81
CA ASN A 103 14.47 4.14 -16.43
C ASN A 103 14.00 4.70 -17.77
N ASP A 104 13.41 3.83 -18.62
CA ASP A 104 12.89 4.18 -19.94
C ASP A 104 11.36 4.45 -19.94
N PHE A 105 10.69 4.36 -18.78
CA PHE A 105 9.24 4.51 -18.69
C PHE A 105 8.79 5.95 -18.44
N PHE A 106 9.67 6.75 -17.83
CA PHE A 106 9.39 8.13 -17.43
C PHE A 106 10.45 9.06 -18.01
N GLU A 107 10.02 10.20 -18.52
CA GLU A 107 10.89 11.16 -19.19
C GLU A 107 11.85 11.91 -18.25
N LYS A 108 11.60 11.88 -16.94
CA LYS A 108 12.41 12.56 -15.94
C LYS A 108 12.30 11.91 -14.56
N PRO A 109 13.22 12.22 -13.63
CA PRO A 109 13.09 11.86 -12.23
C PRO A 109 11.92 12.59 -11.57
N PHE A 110 11.25 11.92 -10.61
CA PHE A 110 10.18 12.49 -9.80
C PHE A 110 10.55 12.56 -8.33
N HIS A 111 10.29 13.68 -7.71
CA HIS A 111 10.49 13.82 -6.27
C HIS A 111 9.62 12.82 -5.50
N PRO A 112 10.12 12.17 -4.42
CA PRO A 112 9.35 11.18 -3.66
C PRO A 112 7.99 11.67 -3.16
N ALA A 113 7.87 12.96 -2.82
CA ALA A 113 6.60 13.55 -2.41
C ALA A 113 5.57 13.59 -3.54
N VAL A 114 6.00 13.78 -4.80
CA VAL A 114 5.12 13.72 -5.99
C VAL A 114 4.62 12.30 -6.19
N VAL A 115 5.50 11.29 -6.03
CA VAL A 115 5.13 9.88 -6.13
C VAL A 115 4.09 9.52 -5.06
N ARG A 116 4.30 9.94 -3.82
CA ARG A 116 3.33 9.73 -2.73
C ARG A 116 2.01 10.45 -3.01
N PHE A 117 2.06 11.68 -3.50
CA PHE A 117 0.87 12.43 -3.87
C PHE A 117 0.07 11.73 -4.98
N CYS A 118 0.76 11.16 -6.00
CA CYS A 118 0.13 10.36 -7.03
C CYS A 118 -0.62 9.15 -6.43
N PHE A 119 -0.02 8.44 -5.49
CA PHE A 119 -0.63 7.29 -4.83
C PHE A 119 -1.87 7.68 -4.00
N LEU A 120 -1.84 8.82 -3.35
CA LEU A 120 -2.97 9.31 -2.54
C LEU A 120 -4.17 9.79 -3.37
N GLN A 121 -4.01 10.01 -4.67
CA GLN A 121 -5.10 10.38 -5.57
C GLN A 121 -6.02 9.19 -5.92
N ALA A 122 -5.60 7.97 -5.63
CA ALA A 122 -6.43 6.78 -5.78
C ALA A 122 -6.76 6.18 -4.40
N HIS A 123 -7.97 5.66 -4.27
CA HIS A 123 -8.32 4.88 -3.07
C HIS A 123 -7.48 3.60 -3.04
N TYR A 124 -6.93 3.22 -1.89
CA TYR A 124 -6.02 2.07 -1.78
C TYR A 124 -6.64 0.73 -2.24
N ARG A 125 -7.98 0.62 -2.23
CA ARG A 125 -8.72 -0.56 -2.75
C ARG A 125 -8.89 -0.53 -4.28
N SER A 126 -8.59 0.59 -4.93
CA SER A 126 -8.68 0.72 -6.39
C SER A 126 -7.36 0.32 -7.04
N VAL A 127 -7.44 -0.12 -8.29
CA VAL A 127 -6.23 -0.28 -9.11
C VAL A 127 -5.65 1.10 -9.38
N LEU A 128 -4.37 1.27 -9.10
CA LEU A 128 -3.63 2.49 -9.44
C LEU A 128 -2.75 2.21 -10.66
N ASP A 129 -2.96 2.95 -11.73
CA ASP A 129 -2.08 2.92 -12.89
C ASP A 129 -1.09 4.08 -12.86
N ILE A 130 0.20 3.76 -12.90
CA ILE A 130 1.25 4.76 -13.04
C ILE A 130 1.69 4.84 -14.51
N SER A 131 1.69 6.07 -15.01
CA SER A 131 2.17 6.40 -16.35
C SER A 131 2.92 7.72 -16.31
N ASN A 132 3.66 8.03 -17.36
CA ASN A 132 4.34 9.33 -17.45
C ASN A 132 3.36 10.51 -17.30
N ASP A 133 2.22 10.45 -18.00
CA ASP A 133 1.21 11.49 -17.94
C ASP A 133 0.58 11.63 -16.55
N ALA A 134 0.27 10.52 -15.87
CA ALA A 134 -0.26 10.52 -14.52
C ALA A 134 0.74 11.15 -13.52
N MET A 135 2.01 10.84 -13.67
CA MET A 135 3.07 11.40 -12.82
C MET A 135 3.27 12.90 -13.06
N LEU A 136 3.26 13.36 -14.31
CA LEU A 136 3.34 14.77 -14.66
C LEU A 136 2.12 15.57 -14.15
N ALA A 137 0.93 14.99 -14.27
CA ALA A 137 -0.29 15.60 -13.73
C ALA A 137 -0.22 15.71 -12.20
N SER A 138 0.26 14.67 -11.53
CA SER A 138 0.44 14.65 -10.07
C SER A 138 1.48 15.65 -9.61
N GLU A 139 2.58 15.80 -10.32
CA GLU A 139 3.60 16.83 -10.03
C GLU A 139 3.01 18.25 -10.14
N LYS A 140 2.25 18.50 -11.17
CA LYS A 140 1.56 19.80 -11.35
C LYS A 140 0.59 20.07 -10.19
N GLY A 141 -0.18 19.06 -9.78
CA GLY A 141 -1.10 19.16 -8.64
C GLY A 141 -0.36 19.42 -7.33
N TYR A 142 0.69 18.64 -7.05
CA TYR A 142 1.53 18.80 -5.87
C TYR A 142 2.17 20.20 -5.80
N ASN A 143 2.75 20.66 -6.89
CA ASN A 143 3.37 21.99 -6.94
C ASN A 143 2.35 23.11 -6.68
N ARG A 144 1.10 22.97 -7.14
CA ARG A 144 0.03 23.94 -6.81
C ARG A 144 -0.26 23.99 -5.32
N LEU A 145 -0.28 22.85 -4.62
CA LEU A 145 -0.43 22.81 -3.16
C LEU A 145 0.74 23.49 -2.45
N VAL A 146 1.97 23.22 -2.88
CA VAL A 146 3.16 23.85 -2.31
C VAL A 146 3.14 25.36 -2.51
N GLU A 147 2.75 25.84 -3.68
CA GLU A 147 2.63 27.30 -3.95
C GLU A 147 1.48 27.92 -3.12
N ALA A 148 0.37 27.21 -2.92
CA ALA A 148 -0.71 27.67 -2.04
C ALA A 148 -0.22 27.80 -0.58
N LEU A 149 0.55 26.83 -0.07
CA LEU A 149 1.14 26.91 1.27
C LEU A 149 2.10 28.11 1.40
N LYS A 150 3.00 28.31 0.44
CA LYS A 150 3.89 29.47 0.42
C LYS A 150 3.11 30.80 0.40
N THR A 151 2.02 30.84 -0.35
CA THR A 151 1.14 32.01 -0.40
C THR A 151 0.50 32.26 0.97
N LEU A 152 0.02 31.23 1.65
CA LEU A 152 -0.55 31.34 3.00
C LEU A 152 0.44 31.92 4.01
N GLU A 153 1.73 31.56 3.92
CA GLU A 153 2.78 32.10 4.81
C GLU A 153 2.98 33.61 4.63
N THR A 154 2.64 34.17 3.48
CA THR A 154 2.78 35.60 3.16
C THR A 154 1.55 36.43 3.48
N ILE A 155 0.40 35.80 3.72
CA ILE A 155 -0.87 36.49 3.95
C ILE A 155 -0.96 36.94 5.40
N THR A 156 -1.31 38.21 5.61
CA THR A 156 -1.65 38.72 6.93
C THR A 156 -3.06 38.24 7.34
N PRO A 157 -3.17 37.52 8.47
CA PRO A 157 -4.45 37.00 8.93
C PRO A 157 -5.46 38.12 9.19
N LYS A 158 -6.70 37.97 8.72
CA LYS A 158 -7.82 38.82 9.11
C LYS A 158 -8.49 38.28 10.38
N LYS A 159 -9.16 39.17 11.12
CA LYS A 159 -9.91 38.76 12.34
C LYS A 159 -11.11 37.88 12.05
N THR A 160 -11.66 37.94 10.85
CA THR A 160 -12.81 37.17 10.40
C THR A 160 -12.46 36.42 9.12
N SER A 161 -12.80 35.14 9.07
CA SER A 161 -12.68 34.29 7.89
C SER A 161 -14.06 34.05 7.29
N ALA A 162 -14.14 34.05 5.95
CA ALA A 162 -15.33 33.57 5.24
C ALA A 162 -15.42 32.05 5.19
N VAL A 163 -14.33 31.36 5.53
CA VAL A 163 -14.26 29.89 5.59
C VAL A 163 -14.39 29.47 7.04
N ASN A 164 -15.32 28.55 7.29
CA ASN A 164 -15.43 27.88 8.58
C ASN A 164 -14.38 26.76 8.64
N ILE A 165 -13.32 26.99 9.41
CA ILE A 165 -12.19 26.05 9.53
C ILE A 165 -12.62 24.75 10.21
N ASP A 166 -13.46 24.82 11.25
CA ASP A 166 -13.94 23.65 11.97
C ASP A 166 -14.77 22.73 11.06
N GLU A 167 -15.60 23.33 10.19
CA GLU A 167 -16.38 22.57 9.20
C GLU A 167 -15.47 21.93 8.13
N LEU A 168 -14.45 22.65 7.69
CA LEU A 168 -13.46 22.10 6.76
C LEU A 168 -12.70 20.93 7.37
N GLU A 169 -12.21 21.10 8.59
CA GLU A 169 -11.50 20.04 9.32
C GLU A 169 -12.40 18.81 9.52
N ALA A 170 -13.66 19.02 9.91
CA ALA A 170 -14.61 17.91 10.04
C ALA A 170 -14.83 17.14 8.73
N LYS A 171 -14.88 17.84 7.57
CA LYS A 171 -14.97 17.20 6.25
C LYS A 171 -13.73 16.36 5.92
N LEU A 172 -12.53 16.86 6.26
CA LEU A 172 -11.29 16.12 6.06
C LEU A 172 -11.24 14.84 6.90
N TYR A 173 -11.61 14.93 8.18
CA TYR A 173 -11.71 13.74 9.04
C TYR A 173 -12.78 12.76 8.55
N THR A 174 -13.93 13.24 8.11
CA THR A 174 -14.98 12.37 7.52
C THR A 174 -14.47 11.57 6.33
N ALA A 175 -13.66 12.17 5.46
CA ALA A 175 -13.05 11.47 4.34
C ALA A 175 -12.04 10.40 4.81
N MET A 176 -11.29 10.69 5.87
CA MET A 176 -10.34 9.70 6.43
C MET A 176 -11.06 8.58 7.18
N ASP A 177 -12.15 8.88 7.88
CA ASP A 177 -12.98 7.89 8.58
C ASP A 177 -13.77 7.00 7.60
N ASP A 178 -13.97 7.45 6.36
CA ASP A 178 -14.53 6.66 5.25
C ASP A 178 -13.45 5.79 4.58
N ASP A 179 -12.92 4.83 5.33
CA ASP A 179 -11.94 3.84 4.86
C ASP A 179 -10.70 4.47 4.19
N PHE A 180 -10.18 5.54 4.79
CA PHE A 180 -9.02 6.29 4.27
C PHE A 180 -9.23 6.79 2.84
N ASN A 181 -10.34 7.47 2.60
CA ASN A 181 -10.72 8.00 1.29
C ASN A 181 -9.87 9.23 0.91
N THR A 182 -8.58 8.96 0.66
CA THR A 182 -7.59 9.99 0.32
C THR A 182 -7.91 10.77 -0.95
N PRO A 183 -8.57 10.22 -1.99
CA PRO A 183 -9.02 11.01 -3.14
C PRO A 183 -9.95 12.15 -2.75
N ILE A 184 -10.90 11.91 -1.84
CA ILE A 184 -11.82 12.96 -1.35
C ILE A 184 -11.10 13.95 -0.43
N LEU A 185 -10.14 13.47 0.38
CA LEU A 185 -9.32 14.32 1.23
C LEU A 185 -8.50 15.34 0.43
N ILE A 186 -8.02 14.98 -0.77
CA ILE A 186 -7.13 15.80 -1.60
C ILE A 186 -7.92 16.72 -2.54
N ALA A 187 -9.16 16.34 -2.92
CA ALA A 187 -10.00 17.09 -3.84
C ALA A 187 -10.52 18.41 -3.23
#